data_aeb9aea9ad08197ebf3ba5f20c64407b
#
_entry.id   aeb9aea9ad08197ebf3ba5f20c64407b
#
_cell.length_a   1.000
_cell.length_b   1.000
_cell.length_c   1.000
_cell.angle_alpha   90.00
_cell.angle_beta   90.00
_cell.angle_gamma   90.00
#
_symmetry.space_group_name_H-M   'P 1'
#
loop_
_entity.id
_entity.type
_entity.pdbx_description
1 polymer ?
#
loop_
_entity_poly.entity_id
_entity_poly.type
_entity_poly.pdbx_seq_one_letter_code
_entity_poly.pdbx_strand_id
1 'polypeptide(L)'
;MADAQVTESLKAIGMENIRCAQTPGVTTVSFENNVYRSTYTGVGKAIDACLGSKTKGDLQLVVLENRIPRLCINLPDTLTAAYRNGEISLTQVYQQMGITVDTDAAMKALKNAGQEEVPSAWKVDLVIYPDLFLENNTFDELYTYAINLNPAVEMALWKGGKMTA
;
A
#
# COMPACT_ATOMS: atom_id res chain seq x y z
N MET A 1 -22.18 0.09 -6.19
CA MET A 1 -21.77 -0.99 -7.12
C MET A 1 -20.32 -0.82 -7.60
N ALA A 2 -19.83 0.37 -7.96
CA ALA A 2 -18.42 0.59 -8.32
C ALA A 2 -17.49 0.38 -7.11
N ASP A 3 -17.92 0.77 -5.93
CA ASP A 3 -17.21 0.61 -4.67
C ASP A 3 -16.90 -0.86 -4.35
N ALA A 4 -17.88 -1.74 -4.55
CA ALA A 4 -17.71 -3.17 -4.32
C ALA A 4 -16.66 -3.78 -5.28
N GLN A 5 -16.57 -3.28 -6.52
CA GLN A 5 -15.62 -3.81 -7.49
C GLN A 5 -14.19 -3.41 -7.14
N VAL A 6 -13.96 -2.15 -6.73
CA VAL A 6 -12.64 -1.68 -6.28
C VAL A 6 -12.20 -2.44 -5.03
N THR A 7 -13.09 -2.56 -4.05
CA THR A 7 -12.83 -3.31 -2.83
C THR A 7 -12.48 -4.77 -3.11
N GLU A 8 -13.25 -5.44 -3.95
CA GLU A 8 -12.96 -6.85 -4.32
C GLU A 8 -11.64 -6.99 -5.09
N SER A 9 -11.32 -6.04 -5.98
CA SER A 9 -10.03 -6.06 -6.69
C SER A 9 -8.85 -5.91 -5.74
N LEU A 10 -8.95 -5.03 -4.73
CA LEU A 10 -7.92 -4.85 -3.72
C LEU A 10 -7.81 -6.05 -2.77
N LYS A 11 -8.93 -6.65 -2.38
CA LYS A 11 -8.95 -7.90 -1.60
C LYS A 11 -8.27 -9.04 -2.35
N ALA A 12 -8.55 -9.18 -3.64
CA ALA A 12 -8.00 -10.25 -4.47
C ALA A 12 -6.47 -10.24 -4.53
N ILE A 13 -5.84 -9.07 -4.40
CA ILE A 13 -4.38 -8.92 -4.32
C ILE A 13 -3.85 -8.86 -2.88
N GLY A 14 -4.71 -9.12 -1.89
CA GLY A 14 -4.34 -9.25 -0.48
C GLY A 14 -4.15 -7.94 0.28
N MET A 15 -4.70 -6.82 -0.22
CA MET A 15 -4.69 -5.57 0.53
C MET A 15 -5.62 -5.62 1.73
N GLU A 16 -5.29 -4.89 2.78
CA GLU A 16 -6.03 -4.83 4.04
C GLU A 16 -6.43 -3.39 4.38
N ASN A 17 -7.16 -3.21 5.48
CA ASN A 17 -7.66 -1.91 5.95
C ASN A 17 -8.37 -1.11 4.86
N ILE A 18 -9.13 -1.84 4.03
CA ILE A 18 -9.83 -1.25 2.88
C ILE A 18 -11.08 -0.55 3.35
N ARG A 19 -11.19 0.74 3.02
CA ARG A 19 -12.40 1.54 3.13
C ARG A 19 -12.67 2.21 1.81
N CYS A 20 -13.92 2.29 1.43
CA CYS A 20 -14.33 2.99 0.22
C CYS A 20 -15.39 4.03 0.55
N ALA A 21 -15.22 5.22 0.01
CA ALA A 21 -16.17 6.32 0.11
C ALA A 21 -16.49 6.85 -1.27
N GLN A 22 -17.75 7.03 -1.57
CA GLN A 22 -18.18 7.67 -2.80
C GLN A 22 -18.80 9.04 -2.50
N THR A 23 -18.22 10.06 -3.11
CA THR A 23 -18.75 11.42 -3.11
C THR A 23 -19.09 11.82 -4.55
N PRO A 24 -19.87 12.88 -4.79
CA PRO A 24 -20.17 13.29 -6.16
C PRO A 24 -18.91 13.53 -6.98
N GLY A 25 -18.67 12.69 -7.98
CA GLY A 25 -17.54 12.80 -8.91
C GLY A 25 -16.21 12.24 -8.39
N VAL A 26 -16.13 11.72 -7.14
CA VAL A 26 -14.87 11.17 -6.59
C VAL A 26 -15.12 9.88 -5.82
N THR A 27 -14.35 8.87 -6.13
CA THR A 27 -14.26 7.63 -5.35
C THR A 27 -12.97 7.64 -4.55
N THR A 28 -13.06 7.63 -3.23
CA THR A 28 -11.89 7.59 -2.33
C THR A 28 -11.77 6.21 -1.72
N VAL A 29 -10.58 5.63 -1.78
CA VAL A 29 -10.32 4.29 -1.24
C VAL A 29 -9.06 4.33 -0.40
N SER A 30 -9.10 3.77 0.81
CA SER A 30 -7.88 3.48 1.57
C SER A 30 -7.53 2.01 1.47
N PHE A 31 -6.25 1.71 1.56
CA PHE A 31 -5.72 0.35 1.65
C PHE A 31 -4.37 0.32 2.34
N GLU A 32 -4.01 -0.84 2.85
CA GLU A 32 -2.71 -1.13 3.44
C GLU A 32 -2.08 -2.35 2.77
N ASN A 33 -0.79 -2.21 2.40
CA ASN A 33 -0.01 -3.31 1.84
C ASN A 33 0.67 -4.09 2.96
N ASN A 34 0.22 -5.31 3.19
CA ASN A 34 0.84 -6.25 4.13
C ASN A 34 1.31 -7.55 3.45
N VAL A 35 1.22 -7.62 2.11
CA VAL A 35 1.56 -8.82 1.32
C VAL A 35 2.87 -8.65 0.58
N TYR A 36 3.04 -7.49 -0.06
CA TYR A 36 4.23 -7.25 -0.86
C TYR A 36 5.34 -6.63 -0.01
N ARG A 37 6.51 -7.24 -0.03
CA ARG A 37 7.68 -6.76 0.73
C ARG A 37 8.08 -5.33 0.37
N SER A 38 7.96 -4.97 -0.90
CA SER A 38 8.19 -3.60 -1.37
C SER A 38 6.90 -2.81 -1.36
N THR A 39 6.87 -1.69 -0.65
CA THR A 39 5.76 -0.74 -0.65
C THR A 39 5.43 -0.25 -2.07
N TYR A 40 6.44 0.03 -2.88
CA TYR A 40 6.26 0.48 -4.26
C TYR A 40 5.57 -0.60 -5.12
N THR A 41 5.96 -1.86 -4.96
CA THR A 41 5.31 -2.97 -5.66
C THR A 41 3.85 -3.10 -5.22
N GLY A 42 3.58 -3.03 -3.92
CA GLY A 42 2.22 -3.09 -3.39
C GLY A 42 1.33 -1.96 -3.89
N VAL A 43 1.82 -0.73 -3.85
CA VAL A 43 1.10 0.45 -4.36
C VAL A 43 0.86 0.33 -5.87
N GLY A 44 1.86 -0.10 -6.65
CA GLY A 44 1.72 -0.32 -8.09
C GLY A 44 0.65 -1.35 -8.43
N LYS A 45 0.61 -2.48 -7.70
CA LYS A 45 -0.43 -3.50 -7.84
C LYS A 45 -1.82 -2.99 -7.46
N ALA A 46 -1.92 -2.16 -6.43
CA ALA A 46 -3.18 -1.55 -6.02
C ALA A 46 -3.71 -0.57 -7.08
N ILE A 47 -2.85 0.26 -7.65
CA ILE A 47 -3.21 1.17 -8.75
C ILE A 47 -3.74 0.37 -9.95
N ASP A 48 -3.01 -0.65 -10.39
CA ASP A 48 -3.40 -1.50 -11.53
C ASP A 48 -4.75 -2.18 -11.28
N ALA A 49 -4.95 -2.76 -10.09
CA ALA A 49 -6.22 -3.37 -9.70
C ALA A 49 -7.39 -2.37 -9.69
N CYS A 50 -7.16 -1.15 -9.21
CA CYS A 50 -8.18 -0.10 -9.20
C CYS A 50 -8.48 0.45 -10.60
N LEU A 51 -7.48 0.57 -11.47
CA LEU A 51 -7.65 1.01 -12.86
C LEU A 51 -8.50 0.03 -13.66
N GLY A 52 -8.40 -1.27 -13.39
CA GLY A 52 -9.25 -2.31 -14.00
C GLY A 52 -10.71 -2.25 -13.55
N SER A 53 -11.02 -1.56 -12.48
CA SER A 53 -12.39 -1.44 -11.97
C SER A 53 -13.16 -0.30 -12.66
N LYS A 54 -14.48 -0.49 -12.85
CA LYS A 54 -15.36 0.48 -13.53
C LYS A 54 -15.83 1.58 -12.55
N THR A 55 -14.90 2.36 -12.01
CA THR A 55 -15.24 3.56 -11.25
C THR A 55 -15.65 4.69 -12.19
N LYS A 56 -16.56 5.56 -11.76
CA LYS A 56 -16.92 6.80 -12.43
C LYS A 56 -16.37 7.97 -11.63
N GLY A 57 -15.78 8.93 -12.32
CA GLY A 57 -15.18 10.11 -11.72
C GLY A 57 -13.72 9.86 -11.26
N ASP A 58 -13.19 10.85 -10.57
CA ASP A 58 -11.81 10.80 -10.06
C ASP A 58 -11.64 9.70 -9.02
N LEU A 59 -10.50 9.06 -9.01
CA LEU A 59 -10.15 8.04 -8.05
C LEU A 59 -9.03 8.54 -7.13
N GLN A 60 -9.27 8.51 -5.83
CA GLN A 60 -8.30 8.84 -4.80
C GLN A 60 -7.94 7.60 -4.01
N LEU A 61 -6.65 7.27 -3.98
CA LEU A 61 -6.12 6.12 -3.26
C LEU A 61 -5.30 6.59 -2.07
N VAL A 62 -5.73 6.28 -0.85
CA VAL A 62 -5.01 6.61 0.38
C VAL A 62 -4.21 5.39 0.82
N VAL A 63 -2.90 5.51 0.77
CA VAL A 63 -1.99 4.45 1.21
C VAL A 63 -1.80 4.55 2.72
N LEU A 64 -2.07 3.44 3.40
CA LEU A 64 -1.90 3.31 4.85
C LEU A 64 -0.61 2.52 5.14
N GLU A 65 0.01 2.84 6.26
CA GLU A 65 1.08 2.06 6.89
C GLU A 65 0.83 2.00 8.39
N ASN A 66 0.69 0.83 8.95
CA ASN A 66 0.27 0.61 10.34
C ASN A 66 -1.02 1.38 10.69
N ARG A 67 -2.00 1.39 9.75
CA ARG A 67 -3.28 2.13 9.82
C ARG A 67 -3.12 3.66 9.85
N ILE A 68 -1.94 4.19 9.58
CA ILE A 68 -1.67 5.63 9.49
C ILE A 68 -1.64 6.02 8.02
N PRO A 69 -2.40 7.04 7.58
CA PRO A 69 -2.32 7.51 6.21
C PRO A 69 -0.95 8.14 5.95
N ARG A 70 -0.33 7.76 4.83
CA ARG A 70 1.01 8.24 4.43
C ARG A 70 0.96 9.17 3.25
N LEU A 71 0.18 8.80 2.25
CA LEU A 71 0.03 9.59 1.03
C LEU A 71 -1.31 9.33 0.37
N CYS A 72 -1.74 10.26 -0.46
CA CYS A 72 -2.90 10.15 -1.32
C CYS A 72 -2.47 10.25 -2.79
N ILE A 73 -2.92 9.29 -3.59
CA ILE A 73 -2.69 9.24 -5.03
C ILE A 73 -3.98 9.66 -5.72
N ASN A 74 -3.90 10.67 -6.55
CA ASN A 74 -5.03 11.20 -7.30
C ASN A 74 -4.94 10.76 -8.76
N LEU A 75 -5.96 10.08 -9.22
CA LEU A 75 -6.13 9.58 -10.58
C LEU A 75 -7.37 10.24 -11.19
N PRO A 76 -7.22 11.29 -11.98
CA PRO A 76 -8.35 11.92 -12.67
C PRO A 76 -9.12 10.93 -13.55
N ASP A 77 -10.44 11.11 -13.70
CA ASP A 77 -11.28 10.25 -14.52
C ASP A 77 -10.80 10.19 -15.98
N THR A 78 -10.30 11.31 -16.50
CA THR A 78 -9.70 11.36 -17.85
C THR A 78 -8.52 10.41 -18.00
N LEU A 79 -7.66 10.34 -16.99
CA LEU A 79 -6.48 9.48 -16.98
C LEU A 79 -6.89 7.99 -16.86
N THR A 80 -7.83 7.69 -15.97
CA THR A 80 -8.33 6.32 -15.80
C THR A 80 -9.10 5.84 -17.02
N ALA A 81 -9.86 6.71 -17.68
CA ALA A 81 -10.57 6.41 -18.92
C ALA A 81 -9.60 6.13 -20.09
N ALA A 82 -8.59 6.99 -20.29
CA ALA A 82 -7.57 6.81 -21.31
C ALA A 82 -6.82 5.47 -21.16
N TYR A 83 -6.48 5.09 -19.92
CA TYR A 83 -5.87 3.80 -19.64
C TYR A 83 -6.81 2.63 -20.00
N ARG A 84 -8.08 2.69 -19.58
CA ARG A 84 -9.08 1.65 -19.87
C ARG A 84 -9.36 1.49 -21.37
N ASN A 85 -9.27 2.58 -22.13
CA ASN A 85 -9.42 2.57 -23.58
C ASN A 85 -8.17 2.09 -24.32
N GLY A 86 -7.06 1.85 -23.59
CA GLY A 86 -5.78 1.46 -24.20
C GLY A 86 -5.03 2.59 -24.90
N GLU A 87 -5.43 3.86 -24.65
CA GLU A 87 -4.81 5.05 -25.24
C GLU A 87 -3.46 5.38 -24.60
N ILE A 88 -3.29 5.02 -23.32
CA ILE A 88 -2.07 5.23 -22.56
C ILE A 88 -1.63 3.96 -21.83
N SER A 89 -0.33 3.83 -21.60
CA SER A 89 0.26 2.74 -20.84
C SER A 89 0.22 3.00 -19.33
N LEU A 90 0.40 1.95 -18.51
CA LEU A 90 0.51 2.08 -17.06
C LEU A 90 1.67 3.01 -16.65
N THR A 91 2.78 2.99 -17.38
CA THR A 91 3.90 3.91 -17.15
C THR A 91 3.48 5.37 -17.32
N GLN A 92 2.66 5.68 -18.33
CA GLN A 92 2.15 7.02 -18.53
C GLN A 92 1.15 7.43 -17.43
N VAL A 93 0.37 6.49 -16.90
CA VAL A 93 -0.47 6.75 -15.71
C VAL A 93 0.41 7.16 -14.54
N TYR A 94 1.49 6.45 -14.25
CA TYR A 94 2.40 6.79 -13.15
C TYR A 94 3.09 8.15 -13.32
N GLN A 95 3.33 8.58 -14.55
CA GLN A 95 3.92 9.89 -14.84
C GLN A 95 2.94 11.06 -14.68
N GLN A 96 1.64 10.79 -14.82
CA GLN A 96 0.60 11.82 -14.84
C GLN A 96 -0.28 11.83 -13.58
N MET A 97 -0.20 10.80 -12.73
CA MET A 97 -0.94 10.77 -11.47
C MET A 97 -0.42 11.83 -10.49
N GLY A 98 -1.33 12.40 -9.72
CA GLY A 98 -0.98 13.30 -8.63
C GLY A 98 -0.64 12.53 -7.36
N ILE A 99 0.44 12.90 -6.65
CA ILE A 99 0.77 12.34 -5.35
C ILE A 99 0.89 13.49 -4.34
N THR A 100 0.22 13.36 -3.20
CA THR A 100 0.29 14.32 -2.10
C THR A 100 0.42 13.62 -0.75
N VAL A 101 1.08 14.25 0.19
CA VAL A 101 1.13 13.82 1.58
C VAL A 101 -0.05 14.35 2.39
N ASP A 102 -0.78 15.32 1.84
CA ASP A 102 -2.02 15.79 2.45
C ASP A 102 -3.13 14.75 2.21
N THR A 103 -3.54 14.11 3.28
CA THR A 103 -4.56 13.05 3.28
C THR A 103 -5.83 13.45 4.00
N ASP A 104 -5.90 14.66 4.57
CA ASP A 104 -6.96 15.05 5.51
C ASP A 104 -8.35 15.05 4.87
N ALA A 105 -8.49 15.60 3.67
CA ALA A 105 -9.75 15.63 2.95
C ALA A 105 -10.24 14.22 2.58
N ALA A 106 -9.34 13.38 2.07
CA ALA A 106 -9.63 12.00 1.71
C ALA A 106 -10.00 11.16 2.95
N MET A 107 -9.27 11.32 4.05
CA MET A 107 -9.57 10.61 5.30
C MET A 107 -10.88 11.07 5.94
N LYS A 108 -11.25 12.34 5.78
CA LYS A 108 -12.57 12.84 6.24
C LYS A 108 -13.70 12.19 5.44
N ALA A 109 -13.57 12.07 4.13
CA ALA A 109 -14.53 11.37 3.29
C ALA A 109 -14.67 9.90 3.71
N LEU A 110 -13.57 9.19 3.94
CA LEU A 110 -13.57 7.80 4.38
C LEU A 110 -14.18 7.59 5.78
N LYS A 111 -13.99 8.51 6.71
CA LYS A 111 -14.62 8.44 8.04
C LYS A 111 -16.14 8.54 7.97
N ASN A 112 -16.66 9.30 7.03
CA ASN A 112 -18.10 9.49 6.86
C ASN A 112 -18.78 8.31 6.13
N ALA A 113 -18.02 7.45 5.47
CA ALA A 113 -18.53 6.35 4.65
C ALA A 113 -18.85 5.07 5.43
N GLY A 114 -18.60 5.02 6.74
CA GLY A 114 -18.95 3.88 7.57
C GLY A 114 -17.80 2.92 7.89
N GLN A 115 -18.11 1.63 8.02
CA GLN A 115 -17.20 0.63 8.53
C GLN A 115 -16.11 0.25 7.50
N GLU A 116 -14.99 -0.20 8.03
CA GLU A 116 -13.90 -0.83 7.29
C GLU A 116 -14.39 -2.16 6.67
N GLU A 117 -14.31 -2.28 5.34
CA GLU A 117 -14.81 -3.47 4.66
C GLU A 117 -13.88 -4.68 4.81
N VAL A 118 -12.58 -4.41 4.97
CA VAL A 118 -11.57 -5.44 5.26
C VAL A 118 -10.72 -4.94 6.42
N PRO A 119 -10.99 -5.41 7.64
CA PRO A 119 -10.15 -5.07 8.78
C PRO A 119 -8.77 -5.70 8.66
N SER A 120 -7.80 -5.10 9.30
CA SER A 120 -6.48 -5.71 9.48
C SER A 120 -6.62 -6.98 10.33
N ALA A 121 -6.14 -8.09 9.81
CA ALA A 121 -5.96 -9.27 10.63
C ALA A 121 -4.89 -9.03 11.69
N TRP A 122 -5.03 -9.65 12.85
CA TRP A 122 -3.93 -9.78 13.80
C TRP A 122 -2.81 -10.55 13.10
N LYS A 123 -1.68 -9.89 12.82
CA LYS A 123 -0.55 -10.54 12.17
C LYS A 123 0.58 -10.68 13.14
N VAL A 124 1.06 -11.90 13.19
CA VAL A 124 2.35 -12.26 13.77
C VAL A 124 3.21 -12.70 12.61
N ASP A 125 4.23 -11.92 12.30
CA ASP A 125 5.18 -12.20 11.23
C ASP A 125 6.47 -12.76 11.82
N LEU A 126 6.94 -13.88 11.27
CA LEU A 126 8.29 -14.38 11.55
C LEU A 126 9.24 -13.77 10.51
N VAL A 127 10.17 -12.97 10.98
CA VAL A 127 11.16 -12.30 10.13
C VAL A 127 12.54 -12.79 10.48
N ILE A 128 13.39 -12.98 9.48
CA ILE A 128 14.79 -13.33 9.66
C ILE A 128 15.62 -12.14 9.19
N TYR A 129 16.37 -11.54 10.11
CA TYR A 129 17.29 -10.45 9.80
C TYR A 129 18.69 -11.03 9.58
N PRO A 130 19.22 -10.98 8.35
CA PRO A 130 20.62 -11.30 8.11
C PRO A 130 21.50 -10.15 8.62
N ASP A 131 22.49 -10.48 9.43
CA ASP A 131 23.52 -9.57 9.88
C ASP A 131 24.86 -10.01 9.31
N LEU A 132 25.53 -9.16 8.55
CA LEU A 132 26.79 -9.42 7.91
C LEU A 132 27.91 -8.70 8.68
N PHE A 133 28.75 -9.46 9.32
CA PHE A 133 29.95 -8.96 9.98
C PHE A 133 31.17 -9.17 9.06
N LEU A 134 31.91 -8.10 8.80
CA LEU A 134 33.15 -8.11 8.04
C LEU A 134 34.24 -7.45 8.86
N GLU A 135 35.29 -8.16 9.13
CA GLU A 135 36.46 -7.66 9.84
C GLU A 135 37.73 -7.84 8.98
N ASN A 136 38.53 -6.79 8.91
CA ASN A 136 39.80 -6.82 8.21
C ASN A 136 40.93 -6.86 9.27
N ASN A 137 41.56 -8.01 9.39
CA ASN A 137 42.68 -8.23 10.29
C ASN A 137 44.02 -8.22 9.52
N THR A 138 44.93 -7.35 9.94
CA THR A 138 46.13 -7.00 9.18
C THR A 138 47.27 -7.94 9.30
N PHE A 139 47.31 -8.92 10.21
CA PHE A 139 48.52 -9.68 10.50
C PHE A 139 48.45 -11.20 10.35
N ASP A 140 47.28 -11.85 10.56
CA ASP A 140 47.20 -13.31 10.46
C ASP A 140 46.10 -13.83 9.53
N GLU A 141 44.99 -13.10 9.39
CA GLU A 141 43.91 -13.42 8.45
C GLU A 141 43.48 -12.16 7.72
N LEU A 142 43.51 -12.22 6.38
CA LEU A 142 43.20 -11.06 5.55
C LEU A 142 41.78 -10.56 5.73
N TYR A 143 40.85 -11.45 5.94
CA TYR A 143 39.42 -11.11 6.14
C TYR A 143 38.73 -12.17 7.00
N THR A 144 37.99 -11.72 8.02
CA THR A 144 37.03 -12.55 8.74
C THR A 144 35.63 -12.11 8.36
N TYR A 145 34.78 -13.04 7.99
CA TYR A 145 33.36 -12.75 7.76
C TYR A 145 32.47 -13.69 8.57
N ALA A 146 31.35 -13.14 9.03
CA ALA A 146 30.31 -13.93 9.67
C ALA A 146 28.94 -13.47 9.14
N ILE A 147 28.08 -14.43 8.87
CA ILE A 147 26.68 -14.17 8.54
C ILE A 147 25.84 -14.74 9.68
N ASN A 148 25.19 -13.86 10.42
CA ASN A 148 24.28 -14.25 11.47
C ASN A 148 22.84 -14.13 10.96
N LEU A 149 22.00 -15.10 11.25
CA LEU A 149 20.59 -15.08 10.96
C LEU A 149 19.83 -14.87 12.28
N ASN A 150 19.26 -13.70 12.46
CA ASN A 150 18.54 -13.35 13.67
C ASN A 150 17.03 -13.51 13.44
N PRO A 151 16.40 -14.60 13.92
CA PRO A 151 14.96 -14.73 13.85
C PRO A 151 14.31 -13.73 14.81
N ALA A 152 13.26 -13.07 14.37
CA ALA A 152 12.46 -12.16 15.17
C ALA A 152 10.97 -12.36 14.89
N VAL A 153 10.15 -12.12 15.91
CA VAL A 153 8.70 -12.11 15.81
C VAL A 153 8.23 -10.67 15.81
N GLU A 154 7.49 -10.29 14.77
CA GLU A 154 6.91 -8.97 14.66
C GLU A 154 5.40 -9.03 14.81
N MET A 155 4.85 -8.16 15.66
CA MET A 155 3.40 -8.07 15.89
C MET A 155 2.92 -6.63 15.81
N ALA A 156 1.81 -6.41 15.08
CA ALA A 156 1.09 -5.14 15.12
C ALA A 156 0.15 -5.15 16.34
N LEU A 157 0.41 -4.33 17.36
CA LEU A 157 -0.36 -4.31 18.59
C LEU A 157 -1.50 -3.29 18.56
N TRP A 158 -1.27 -2.11 17.98
CA TRP A 158 -2.27 -1.03 17.85
C TRP A 158 -1.99 -0.18 16.63
N LYS A 159 -2.85 0.79 16.36
CA LYS A 159 -2.66 1.74 15.26
C LYS A 159 -1.33 2.49 15.41
N GLY A 160 -0.42 2.27 14.47
CA GLY A 160 0.92 2.86 14.47
C GLY A 160 1.92 2.20 15.40
N GLY A 161 1.54 1.14 16.14
CA GLY A 161 2.41 0.40 17.06
C GLY A 161 2.76 -0.99 16.55
N LYS A 162 4.08 -1.27 16.46
CA LYS A 162 4.64 -2.57 16.11
C LYS A 162 5.63 -2.99 17.22
N MET A 163 5.56 -4.23 17.60
CA MET A 163 6.52 -4.85 18.52
C MET A 163 7.37 -5.85 17.75
N THR A 164 8.67 -5.84 18.00
CA THR A 164 9.62 -6.83 17.49
C THR A 164 10.31 -7.48 18.69
N ALA A 165 10.31 -8.79 18.76
CA ALA A 165 10.93 -9.58 19.81
C ALA A 165 11.81 -10.69 19.22
#